data_db623a09d9b0aaf73deedbce0431a69e
#
_entry.id   db623a09d9b0aaf73deedbce0431a69e
#
_cell.length_a   1.000
_cell.length_b   1.000
_cell.length_c   1.000
_cell.angle_alpha   90.00
_cell.angle_beta   90.00
_cell.angle_gamma   90.00
#
_symmetry.space_group_name_H-M   'P 1'
#
loop_
_entity.id
_entity.type
_entity.pdbx_description
1 polymer ?
#
loop_
_entity_poly.entity_id
_entity_poly.type
_entity_poly.pdbx_seq_one_letter_code
_entity_poly.pdbx_strand_id
1 'polypeptide(L)'
;MFCLPLPVHSKDIDVSKIYGKIKFVDAFPDYKVQVLDSFADLDVKIVDAFPDGPGKWQIVDAFPDFKIQIVDAFPDFKIRYVSSFPGTK
;
A
#
# COMPACT_ATOMS: atom_id res chain seq x y z
N MET A 1 4.91 31.19 20.18
CA MET A 1 4.90 30.74 19.81
C MET A 1 4.82 29.88 19.35
N PHE A 2 4.79 29.41 18.91
CA PHE A 2 4.78 28.62 18.41
C PHE A 2 4.79 27.80 17.77
N CYS A 3 4.79 27.33 17.34
CA CYS A 3 4.86 26.69 16.69
C CYS A 3 4.87 25.68 16.46
N LEU A 4 4.83 25.07 15.95
CA LEU A 4 4.81 24.06 15.62
C LEU A 4 5.19 23.21 15.06
N PRO A 5 5.31 22.66 14.84
CA PRO A 5 5.84 21.87 14.18
C PRO A 5 5.34 20.94 13.55
N LEU A 6 5.47 20.49 13.01
CA LEU A 6 5.10 19.72 12.31
C LEU A 6 5.52 18.72 11.89
N PRO A 7 5.40 18.00 11.76
CA PRO A 7 5.72 16.88 11.45
C PRO A 7 5.91 16.48 10.42
N VAL A 8 6.03 16.29 10.07
CA VAL A 8 6.30 16.01 9.20
C VAL A 8 6.33 14.92 8.60
N HIS A 9 6.25 14.17 8.72
CA HIS A 9 6.18 13.17 7.99
C HIS A 9 5.14 12.76 7.82
N SER A 10 4.74 13.07 7.21
CA SER A 10 3.70 12.77 6.62
C SER A 10 3.49 11.39 6.30
N LYS A 11 4.31 10.59 6.46
CA LYS A 11 4.19 9.22 6.07
C LYS A 11 3.86 8.35 7.23
N ASP A 12 2.98 8.80 8.05
CA ASP A 12 2.47 7.96 9.11
C ASP A 12 1.40 7.04 8.62
N ILE A 13 1.65 6.35 7.55
CA ILE A 13 0.69 5.45 6.93
C ILE A 13 0.71 4.14 7.69
N ASP A 14 -0.45 3.73 8.15
CA ASP A 14 -0.61 2.41 8.74
C ASP A 14 -0.87 1.42 7.62
N VAL A 15 0.19 0.81 7.11
CA VAL A 15 0.07 -0.07 5.96
C VAL A 15 -0.76 -1.31 6.26
N SER A 16 -0.93 -1.67 7.52
CA SER A 16 -1.78 -2.81 7.87
C SER A 16 -3.24 -2.55 7.56
N LYS A 17 -3.63 -1.31 7.33
CA LYS A 17 -5.00 -0.96 6.98
C LYS A 17 -5.21 -0.77 5.50
N ILE A 18 -4.15 -0.91 4.70
CA ILE A 18 -4.26 -0.75 3.25
C ILE A 18 -4.41 -2.13 2.64
N TYR A 19 -5.63 -2.60 2.57
CA TYR A 19 -5.97 -3.88 1.94
C TYR A 19 -7.37 -3.77 1.39
N GLY A 20 -7.80 -4.77 0.63
CA GLY A 20 -9.11 -4.76 0.03
C GLY A 20 -9.00 -4.73 -1.48
N LYS A 21 -9.93 -4.04 -2.11
CA LYS A 21 -9.97 -3.93 -3.57
C LYS A 21 -9.03 -2.84 -4.00
N ILE A 22 -8.11 -3.18 -4.90
CA ILE A 22 -7.03 -2.29 -5.32
C ILE A 22 -7.11 -2.12 -6.83
N LYS A 23 -7.00 -0.90 -7.29
CA LYS A 23 -6.85 -0.59 -8.70
C LYS A 23 -5.50 0.07 -8.92
N PHE A 24 -4.72 -0.45 -9.85
CA PHE A 24 -3.47 0.20 -10.24
C PHE A 24 -3.77 1.30 -11.24
N VAL A 25 -3.21 2.47 -11.00
CA VAL A 25 -3.44 3.66 -11.82
C VAL A 25 -2.10 4.28 -12.20
N ASP A 26 -2.14 5.11 -13.26
CA ASP A 26 -0.95 5.83 -13.70
C ASP A 26 -0.90 7.25 -13.17
N ALA A 27 -1.99 7.74 -12.60
CA ALA A 27 -2.07 9.11 -12.12
C ALA A 27 -3.11 9.21 -11.01
N PHE A 28 -2.92 10.17 -10.14
CA PHE A 28 -3.85 10.48 -9.05
C PHE A 28 -4.13 9.28 -8.16
N PRO A 29 -3.08 8.60 -7.68
CA PRO A 29 -3.28 7.48 -6.75
C PRO A 29 -3.60 7.98 -5.35
N ASP A 30 -4.15 7.07 -4.55
CA ASP A 30 -4.24 7.31 -3.12
C ASP A 30 -2.85 7.16 -2.48
N TYR A 31 -2.06 6.21 -2.98
CA TYR A 31 -0.69 5.96 -2.50
C TYR A 31 0.21 5.56 -3.64
N LYS A 32 1.47 5.95 -3.53
CA LYS A 32 2.54 5.51 -4.43
C LYS A 32 3.31 4.41 -3.72
N VAL A 33 3.54 3.31 -4.42
CA VAL A 33 4.09 2.09 -3.83
C VAL A 33 5.26 1.60 -4.67
N GLN A 34 6.33 1.22 -4.01
CA GLN A 34 7.48 0.59 -4.67
C GLN A 34 7.50 -0.88 -4.30
N VAL A 35 7.71 -1.73 -5.31
CA VAL A 35 7.79 -3.18 -5.11
C VAL A 35 9.25 -3.58 -4.92
N LEU A 36 9.54 -4.27 -3.84
CA LEU A 36 10.88 -4.73 -3.51
C LEU A 36 10.86 -6.23 -3.27
N ASP A 37 12.05 -6.83 -3.24
CA ASP A 37 12.19 -8.25 -2.95
C ASP A 37 12.37 -8.51 -1.45
N SER A 38 12.74 -7.48 -0.70
CA SER A 38 12.98 -7.62 0.73
C SER A 38 12.91 -6.25 1.39
N PHE A 39 12.83 -6.26 2.71
CA PHE A 39 12.78 -5.03 3.51
C PHE A 39 11.62 -4.12 3.14
N ALA A 40 10.48 -4.74 2.82
CA ALA A 40 9.28 -3.98 2.52
C ALA A 40 8.49 -3.68 3.81
N ASP A 41 7.65 -2.68 3.72
CA ASP A 41 6.78 -2.31 4.84
C ASP A 41 5.60 -3.25 4.97
N LEU A 42 5.18 -3.86 3.85
CA LEU A 42 3.99 -4.69 3.80
C LEU A 42 4.24 -5.85 2.84
N ASP A 43 3.94 -7.05 3.30
CA ASP A 43 3.92 -8.23 2.43
C ASP A 43 2.52 -8.34 1.85
N VAL A 44 2.42 -8.38 0.52
CA VAL A 44 1.16 -8.34 -0.20
C VAL A 44 0.94 -9.66 -0.93
N LYS A 45 -0.22 -10.25 -0.69
CA LYS A 45 -0.69 -11.41 -1.45
C LYS A 45 -1.87 -10.98 -2.30
N ILE A 46 -1.77 -11.23 -3.61
CA ILE A 46 -2.87 -10.96 -4.52
C ILE A 46 -3.87 -12.10 -4.38
N VAL A 47 -5.11 -11.75 -4.09
CA VAL A 47 -6.17 -12.74 -3.91
C VAL A 47 -7.28 -12.49 -4.92
N ASP A 48 -8.08 -13.54 -5.17
CA ASP A 48 -9.20 -13.44 -6.10
C ASP A 48 -10.50 -13.04 -5.42
N ALA A 49 -10.54 -13.17 -4.10
CA ALA A 49 -11.75 -12.89 -3.33
C ALA A 49 -11.37 -12.73 -1.86
N PHE A 50 -12.25 -12.13 -1.11
CA PHE A 50 -12.10 -11.98 0.34
C PHE A 50 -10.80 -11.29 0.73
N PRO A 51 -10.54 -10.07 0.20
CA PRO A 51 -9.34 -9.33 0.61
C PRO A 51 -9.62 -8.64 1.95
N ASP A 52 -9.73 -9.42 3.00
CA ASP A 52 -10.30 -8.99 4.26
C ASP A 52 -9.30 -8.91 5.40
N GLY A 53 -8.03 -8.78 5.08
CA GLY A 53 -7.01 -8.64 6.12
C GLY A 53 -5.75 -7.98 5.59
N PRO A 54 -4.82 -7.66 6.48
CA PRO A 54 -3.61 -6.94 6.08
C PRO A 54 -2.86 -7.67 4.98
N GLY A 55 -2.48 -6.91 3.95
CA GLY A 55 -1.71 -7.44 2.84
C GLY A 55 -2.49 -8.22 1.81
N LYS A 56 -3.78 -8.42 1.99
CA LYS A 56 -4.59 -9.12 0.98
C LYS A 56 -5.17 -8.09 0.03
N TRP A 57 -4.71 -8.12 -1.21
CA TRP A 57 -5.14 -7.17 -2.24
C TRP A 57 -5.84 -7.93 -3.36
N GLN A 58 -7.06 -7.52 -3.66
CA GLN A 58 -7.79 -8.00 -4.82
C GLN A 58 -7.76 -6.92 -5.89
N ILE A 59 -7.23 -7.26 -7.07
CA ILE A 59 -7.09 -6.26 -8.15
C ILE A 59 -8.41 -6.17 -8.88
N VAL A 60 -8.92 -4.95 -9.01
CA VAL A 60 -10.20 -4.69 -9.66
C VAL A 60 -10.06 -3.56 -10.65
N ASP A 61 -11.03 -3.44 -11.57
CA ASP A 61 -11.06 -2.37 -12.56
C ASP A 61 -11.98 -1.23 -12.14
N ALA A 62 -12.87 -1.47 -11.20
CA ALA A 62 -13.87 -0.48 -10.80
C ALA A 62 -14.14 -0.57 -9.31
N PHE A 63 -14.50 0.55 -8.75
CA PHE A 63 -14.89 0.66 -7.34
C PHE A 63 -13.84 0.10 -6.39
N PRO A 64 -12.57 0.53 -6.54
CA PRO A 64 -11.54 0.06 -5.61
C PRO A 64 -11.69 0.74 -4.25
N ASP A 65 -11.14 0.08 -3.24
CA ASP A 65 -10.98 0.72 -1.94
C ASP A 65 -9.81 1.71 -1.96
N PHE A 66 -8.76 1.39 -2.72
CA PHE A 66 -7.59 2.24 -2.86
C PHE A 66 -7.08 2.20 -4.29
N LYS A 67 -6.58 3.33 -4.75
CA LYS A 67 -5.87 3.45 -6.03
C LYS A 67 -4.39 3.50 -5.74
N ILE A 68 -3.64 2.64 -6.40
CA ILE A 68 -2.20 2.49 -6.14
C ILE A 68 -1.44 2.72 -7.43
N GLN A 69 -0.40 3.53 -7.36
CA GLN A 69 0.53 3.72 -8.46
C GLN A 69 1.86 3.07 -8.09
N ILE A 70 2.37 2.22 -8.96
CA ILE A 70 3.67 1.60 -8.76
C ILE A 70 4.74 2.56 -9.26
N VAL A 71 5.71 2.87 -8.42
CA VAL A 71 6.78 3.80 -8.74
C VAL A 71 8.12 3.17 -8.44
N ASP A 72 9.18 3.75 -9.02
CA ASP A 72 10.56 3.27 -8.80
C ASP A 72 11.28 4.07 -7.74
N ALA A 73 10.73 5.20 -7.34
CA ALA A 73 11.39 6.08 -6.39
C ALA A 73 10.36 6.91 -5.66
N PHE A 74 10.70 7.31 -4.46
CA PHE A 74 9.88 8.19 -3.63
C PHE A 74 8.47 7.64 -3.40
N PRO A 75 8.36 6.37 -2.98
CA PRO A 75 7.05 5.80 -2.68
C PRO A 75 6.53 6.30 -1.34
N ASP A 76 5.23 6.17 -1.15
CA ASP A 76 4.63 6.38 0.17
C ASP A 76 4.97 5.23 1.10
N PHE A 77 4.99 4.01 0.57
CA PHE A 77 5.46 2.84 1.31
C PHE A 77 5.94 1.79 0.31
N LYS A 78 6.56 0.73 0.83
CA LYS A 78 7.17 -0.31 0.03
C LYS A 78 6.47 -1.63 0.31
N ILE A 79 6.28 -2.42 -0.75
CA ILE A 79 5.63 -3.72 -0.61
C ILE A 79 6.52 -4.82 -1.19
N ARG A 80 6.22 -6.05 -0.79
CA ARG A 80 6.80 -7.25 -1.37
C ARG A 80 5.67 -8.22 -1.63
N TYR A 81 5.64 -8.78 -2.83
CA TYR A 81 4.64 -9.80 -3.14
C TYR A 81 5.04 -11.12 -2.52
N VAL A 82 4.07 -11.78 -1.90
CA VAL A 82 4.27 -13.08 -1.27
C VAL A 82 3.15 -14.02 -1.70
N SER A 83 3.40 -15.33 -1.55
CA SER A 83 2.39 -16.33 -1.85
C SER A 83 1.66 -16.81 -0.60
N SER A 84 2.15 -16.43 0.56
CA SER A 84 1.52 -16.80 1.82
C SER A 84 1.96 -15.83 2.90
N PHE A 85 1.21 -15.82 3.98
CA PHE A 85 1.51 -14.99 5.16
C PHE A 85 1.66 -13.51 4.80
N PRO A 86 0.66 -12.90 4.16
CA PRO A 86 0.71 -11.46 3.92
C PRO A 86 0.54 -10.69 5.21
N GLY A 87 0.91 -9.41 5.16
CA GLY A 87 0.70 -8.52 6.28
C GLY A 87 1.94 -7.73 6.62
N THR A 88 1.89 -7.08 7.75
CA THR A 88 3.03 -6.28 8.21
C THR A 88 4.06 -7.16 8.91
N LYS A 89 5.26 -6.62 8.99
CA LYS A 89 6.36 -7.32 9.63
C LYS A 89 6.45 -7.00 11.10
#